data_1f20a228b0121cd8ec8c69319eaf1504
#
_entry.id   1f20a228b0121cd8ec8c69319eaf1504
#
_cell.length_a   1.000
_cell.length_b   1.000
_cell.length_c   1.000
_cell.angle_alpha   90.00
_cell.angle_beta   90.00
_cell.angle_gamma   90.00
#
_symmetry.space_group_name_H-M   'P 1'
#
loop_
_entity.id
_entity.type
_entity.pdbx_description
1 polymer ?
#
loop_
_entity_poly.entity_id
_entity_poly.type
_entity_poly.pdbx_seq_one_letter_code
_entity_poly.pdbx_strand_id
1 'polypeptide(L)'
;MEYPSEYRSLRPGGTLLTRQLLSLGGELKNRRVLEVGCGRGETAALLAREFGASIIGVDLSEARISECREKYPELTFMTADAKALPFGDGSFDVLVSECSFSVFSDPQKAFREAGRVLVPQGKLLLSDLWQRGGLPSGKRMVRSLYTRETWLDMAVCAGFIQTEFLDVREALTQMYVQMIFDLGLEGAQRQIGLCLQPEEMKKVSYMLLAGKKR
;
A
#
# COMPACT_ATOMS: atom_id res chain seq x y z
N MET A 1 -20.07 5.20 15.55
CA MET A 1 -20.50 4.01 14.79
C MET A 1 -19.22 3.25 14.45
N GLU A 2 -19.01 2.07 15.05
CA GLU A 2 -17.85 1.23 14.73
C GLU A 2 -18.14 0.50 13.42
N TYR A 3 -17.18 0.53 12.49
CA TYR A 3 -17.28 -0.22 11.25
C TYR A 3 -17.04 -1.72 11.53
N PRO A 4 -17.66 -2.62 10.75
CA PRO A 4 -17.32 -4.04 10.79
C PRO A 4 -15.80 -4.25 10.70
N SER A 5 -15.28 -5.24 11.40
CA SER A 5 -13.83 -5.46 11.53
C SER A 5 -13.11 -5.63 10.20
N GLU A 6 -13.80 -6.18 9.20
CA GLU A 6 -13.32 -6.41 7.84
C GLU A 6 -13.03 -5.12 7.04
N TYR A 7 -13.69 -3.99 7.40
CA TYR A 7 -13.47 -2.69 6.74
C TYR A 7 -12.54 -1.76 7.53
N ARG A 8 -11.93 -2.22 8.61
CA ARG A 8 -10.98 -1.41 9.39
C ARG A 8 -9.67 -1.13 8.67
N SER A 9 -9.37 -1.87 7.60
CA SER A 9 -8.29 -1.55 6.64
C SER A 9 -8.80 -1.67 5.21
N LEU A 10 -8.41 -0.74 4.33
CA LEU A 10 -8.69 -0.86 2.91
C LEU A 10 -7.77 -1.92 2.32
N ARG A 11 -8.30 -3.05 1.88
CA ARG A 11 -7.52 -4.16 1.35
C ARG A 11 -8.29 -4.91 0.26
N PRO A 12 -8.41 -4.32 -0.95
CA PRO A 12 -9.07 -4.98 -2.07
C PRO A 12 -8.47 -6.37 -2.33
N GLY A 13 -9.32 -7.39 -2.49
CA GLY A 13 -8.88 -8.77 -2.72
C GLY A 13 -8.27 -9.47 -1.51
N GLY A 14 -8.18 -8.81 -0.34
CA GLY A 14 -7.70 -9.39 0.90
C GLY A 14 -6.32 -10.05 0.79
N THR A 15 -6.09 -11.10 1.56
CA THR A 15 -4.81 -11.83 1.60
C THR A 15 -4.44 -12.50 0.27
N LEU A 16 -5.42 -12.81 -0.59
CA LEU A 16 -5.15 -13.41 -1.90
C LEU A 16 -4.37 -12.43 -2.79
N LEU A 17 -4.83 -11.19 -2.86
CA LEU A 17 -4.16 -10.17 -3.67
C LEU A 17 -2.81 -9.76 -3.06
N THR A 18 -2.70 -9.73 -1.71
CA THR A 18 -1.41 -9.55 -1.05
C THR A 18 -0.40 -10.63 -1.46
N ARG A 19 -0.80 -11.92 -1.48
CA ARG A 19 0.09 -13.01 -1.95
C ARG A 19 0.48 -12.84 -3.41
N GLN A 20 -0.44 -12.38 -4.26
CA GLN A 20 -0.12 -12.07 -5.65
C GLN A 20 0.92 -10.95 -5.75
N LEU A 21 0.75 -9.85 -4.99
CA LEU A 21 1.74 -8.77 -4.92
C LEU A 21 3.10 -9.30 -4.47
N LEU A 22 3.14 -10.08 -3.39
CA LEU A 22 4.37 -10.62 -2.84
C LEU A 22 5.09 -11.58 -3.81
N SER A 23 4.34 -12.32 -4.64
CA SER A 23 4.92 -13.21 -5.65
C SER A 23 5.73 -12.47 -6.71
N LEU A 24 5.44 -11.19 -6.97
CA LEU A 24 6.23 -10.34 -7.87
C LEU A 24 7.64 -10.02 -7.30
N GLY A 25 7.81 -10.16 -6.00
CA GLY A 25 9.09 -9.99 -5.31
C GLY A 25 10.06 -11.16 -5.48
N GLY A 26 9.56 -12.33 -5.89
CA GLY A 26 10.32 -13.58 -5.92
C GLY A 26 10.43 -14.23 -4.54
N GLU A 27 11.54 -14.89 -4.25
CA GLU A 27 11.74 -15.55 -2.96
C GLU A 27 11.97 -14.53 -1.84
N LEU A 28 11.13 -14.60 -0.80
CA LEU A 28 11.16 -13.67 0.35
C LEU A 28 11.76 -14.30 1.61
N LYS A 29 12.01 -15.61 1.62
CA LYS A 29 12.58 -16.30 2.79
C LYS A 29 13.94 -15.70 3.18
N ASN A 30 14.06 -15.36 4.47
CA ASN A 30 15.25 -14.71 5.05
C ASN A 30 15.59 -13.33 4.46
N ARG A 31 14.71 -12.73 3.65
CA ARG A 31 14.90 -11.36 3.15
C ARG A 31 14.54 -10.35 4.24
N ARG A 32 15.29 -9.24 4.26
CA ARG A 32 14.98 -8.07 5.10
C ARG A 32 13.90 -7.28 4.39
N VAL A 33 12.71 -7.27 4.94
CA VAL A 33 11.54 -6.62 4.37
C VAL A 33 11.14 -5.43 5.23
N LEU A 34 10.87 -4.29 4.59
CA LEU A 34 10.25 -3.13 5.22
C LEU A 34 8.81 -3.02 4.72
N GLU A 35 7.84 -3.01 5.61
CA GLU A 35 6.46 -2.63 5.29
C GLU A 35 6.21 -1.17 5.68
N VAL A 36 5.90 -0.32 4.68
CA VAL A 36 5.63 1.12 4.88
C VAL A 36 4.13 1.38 4.85
N GLY A 37 3.62 2.00 5.91
CA GLY A 37 2.19 2.15 6.14
C GLY A 37 1.57 0.83 6.57
N CYS A 38 2.19 0.15 7.55
CA CYS A 38 1.80 -1.22 7.96
C CYS A 38 0.41 -1.31 8.62
N GLY A 39 -0.19 -0.18 8.97
CA GLY A 39 -1.53 -0.12 9.52
C GLY A 39 -1.69 -1.00 10.75
N ARG A 40 -2.35 -2.15 10.60
CA ARG A 40 -2.63 -3.12 11.68
C ARG A 40 -1.68 -4.32 11.69
N GLY A 41 -0.62 -4.30 10.88
CA GLY A 41 0.44 -5.31 10.85
C GLY A 41 0.04 -6.64 10.22
N GLU A 42 -1.08 -6.72 9.51
CA GLU A 42 -1.57 -8.00 8.95
C GLU A 42 -0.66 -8.52 7.84
N THR A 43 -0.14 -7.64 6.98
CA THR A 43 0.80 -8.01 5.92
C THR A 43 2.17 -8.36 6.50
N ALA A 44 2.63 -7.64 7.53
CA ALA A 44 3.85 -8.00 8.27
C ALA A 44 3.74 -9.42 8.86
N ALA A 45 2.62 -9.73 9.51
CA ALA A 45 2.38 -11.04 10.09
C ALA A 45 2.34 -12.16 9.02
N LEU A 46 1.72 -11.88 7.87
CA LEU A 46 1.68 -12.81 6.73
C LEU A 46 3.08 -13.04 6.16
N LEU A 47 3.87 -11.98 5.95
CA LEU A 47 5.25 -12.06 5.48
C LEU A 47 6.14 -12.90 6.40
N ALA A 48 6.04 -12.71 7.71
CA ALA A 48 6.82 -13.47 8.67
C ALA A 48 6.39 -14.94 8.70
N ARG A 49 5.09 -15.22 8.80
CA ARG A 49 4.56 -16.57 9.06
C ARG A 49 4.54 -17.46 7.82
N GLU A 50 4.19 -16.91 6.67
CA GLU A 50 4.04 -17.70 5.45
C GLU A 50 5.27 -17.64 4.54
N PHE A 51 5.98 -16.53 4.53
CA PHE A 51 7.14 -16.33 3.63
C PHE A 51 8.49 -16.42 4.35
N GLY A 52 8.51 -16.48 5.69
CA GLY A 52 9.75 -16.56 6.47
C GLY A 52 10.66 -15.34 6.30
N ALA A 53 10.08 -14.16 6.06
CA ALA A 53 10.81 -12.92 5.91
C ALA A 53 11.19 -12.32 7.28
N SER A 54 12.31 -11.60 7.34
CA SER A 54 12.65 -10.72 8.47
C SER A 54 12.01 -9.37 8.22
N ILE A 55 10.94 -9.03 8.97
CA ILE A 55 10.09 -7.89 8.69
C ILE A 55 10.19 -6.79 9.75
N ILE A 56 10.23 -5.54 9.30
CA ILE A 56 9.95 -4.36 10.12
C ILE A 56 8.74 -3.63 9.50
N GLY A 57 7.71 -3.36 10.31
CA GLY A 57 6.55 -2.56 9.90
C GLY A 57 6.67 -1.13 10.42
N VAL A 58 6.40 -0.13 9.56
CA VAL A 58 6.35 1.27 9.97
C VAL A 58 5.02 1.92 9.59
N ASP A 59 4.49 2.76 10.46
CA ASP A 59 3.32 3.61 10.22
C ASP A 59 3.52 4.96 10.90
N LEU A 60 2.88 6.01 10.39
CA LEU A 60 2.94 7.34 11.02
C LEU A 60 2.12 7.41 12.32
N SER A 61 1.15 6.54 12.50
CA SER A 61 0.24 6.49 13.64
C SER A 61 0.81 5.67 14.78
N GLU A 62 1.23 6.34 15.87
CA GLU A 62 1.68 5.66 17.10
C GLU A 62 0.60 4.73 17.67
N ALA A 63 -0.69 5.12 17.59
CA ALA A 63 -1.79 4.29 18.06
C ALA A 63 -1.85 2.95 17.31
N ARG A 64 -1.68 2.96 15.97
CA ARG A 64 -1.63 1.71 15.17
C ARG A 64 -0.40 0.87 15.49
N ILE A 65 0.75 1.51 15.70
CA ILE A 65 1.97 0.81 16.09
C ILE A 65 1.83 0.14 17.45
N SER A 66 1.18 0.81 18.43
CA SER A 66 0.84 0.22 19.71
C SER A 66 -0.04 -1.03 19.56
N GLU A 67 -1.12 -0.92 18.78
CA GLU A 67 -1.99 -2.08 18.47
C GLU A 67 -1.21 -3.23 17.82
N CYS A 68 -0.28 -2.92 16.90
CA CYS A 68 0.55 -3.93 16.24
C CYS A 68 1.47 -4.66 17.23
N ARG A 69 2.14 -3.92 18.13
CA ARG A 69 3.03 -4.49 19.14
C ARG A 69 2.28 -5.39 20.12
N GLU A 70 1.05 -5.03 20.48
CA GLU A 70 0.19 -5.88 21.33
C GLU A 70 -0.26 -7.15 20.60
N LYS A 71 -0.66 -7.01 19.34
CA LYS A 71 -1.21 -8.12 18.53
C LYS A 71 -0.14 -9.10 18.04
N TYR A 72 1.06 -8.61 17.75
CA TYR A 72 2.17 -9.35 17.17
C TYR A 72 3.49 -9.05 17.92
N PRO A 73 3.61 -9.46 19.19
CA PRO A 73 4.77 -9.12 20.04
C PRO A 73 6.09 -9.72 19.51
N GLU A 74 6.02 -10.72 18.65
CA GLU A 74 7.17 -11.35 17.99
C GLU A 74 7.73 -10.54 16.79
N LEU A 75 6.99 -9.52 16.31
CA LEU A 75 7.38 -8.71 15.17
C LEU A 75 7.85 -7.31 15.60
N THR A 76 8.62 -6.68 14.74
CA THR A 76 9.13 -5.32 14.99
C THR A 76 8.27 -4.28 14.29
N PHE A 77 7.72 -3.34 15.09
CA PHE A 77 6.96 -2.21 14.58
C PHE A 77 7.47 -0.90 15.17
N MET A 78 7.53 0.15 14.36
CA MET A 78 7.96 1.46 14.82
C MET A 78 7.24 2.60 14.12
N THR A 79 7.07 3.71 14.82
CA THR A 79 6.50 4.94 14.25
C THR A 79 7.52 5.61 13.38
N ALA A 80 7.18 5.84 12.11
CA ALA A 80 8.04 6.55 11.17
C ALA A 80 7.23 7.24 10.06
N ASP A 81 7.78 8.34 9.56
CA ASP A 81 7.27 9.01 8.35
C ASP A 81 7.90 8.37 7.11
N ALA A 82 7.07 7.89 6.18
CA ALA A 82 7.51 7.34 4.90
C ALA A 82 8.41 8.28 4.08
N LYS A 83 8.33 9.59 4.35
CA LYS A 83 9.14 10.64 3.71
C LYS A 83 10.51 10.86 4.36
N ALA A 84 10.78 10.20 5.48
CA ALA A 84 12.04 10.32 6.24
C ALA A 84 12.23 9.04 7.07
N LEU A 85 12.52 7.94 6.39
CA LEU A 85 12.66 6.62 7.02
C LEU A 85 13.92 6.58 7.90
N PRO A 86 13.83 6.13 9.18
CA PRO A 86 14.93 6.13 10.11
C PRO A 86 15.92 4.96 9.90
N PHE A 87 16.21 4.64 8.65
CA PHE A 87 17.10 3.54 8.25
C PHE A 87 18.20 4.05 7.34
N GLY A 88 19.35 3.41 7.39
CA GLY A 88 20.46 3.68 6.48
C GLY A 88 20.18 3.24 5.04
N ASP A 89 21.00 3.71 4.12
CA ASP A 89 20.93 3.33 2.71
C ASP A 89 21.15 1.82 2.56
N GLY A 90 20.38 1.16 1.70
CA GLY A 90 20.54 -0.26 1.42
C GLY A 90 20.26 -1.18 2.64
N SER A 91 19.40 -0.80 3.55
CA SER A 91 19.06 -1.60 4.73
C SER A 91 18.13 -2.77 4.43
N PHE A 92 17.37 -2.75 3.33
CA PHE A 92 16.33 -3.73 3.01
C PHE A 92 16.50 -4.33 1.61
N ASP A 93 16.07 -5.57 1.49
CA ASP A 93 16.05 -6.31 0.22
C ASP A 93 14.74 -6.09 -0.52
N VAL A 94 13.64 -5.91 0.23
CA VAL A 94 12.28 -5.67 -0.30
C VAL A 94 11.59 -4.60 0.52
N LEU A 95 10.84 -3.72 -0.15
CA LEU A 95 9.90 -2.80 0.48
C LEU A 95 8.50 -3.12 -0.05
N VAL A 96 7.56 -3.28 0.89
CA VAL A 96 6.14 -3.53 0.61
C VAL A 96 5.30 -2.37 1.14
N SER A 97 4.26 -1.97 0.41
CA SER A 97 3.25 -1.04 0.93
C SER A 97 1.91 -1.30 0.26
N GLU A 98 0.86 -1.40 1.05
CA GLU A 98 -0.50 -1.60 0.56
C GLU A 98 -1.41 -0.44 0.95
N CYS A 99 -2.10 0.17 -0.04
CA CYS A 99 -3.10 1.24 0.14
C CYS A 99 -2.61 2.48 0.92
N SER A 100 -1.32 2.80 0.88
CA SER A 100 -0.74 3.84 1.72
C SER A 100 -0.16 5.02 0.94
N PHE A 101 0.48 4.80 -0.22
CA PHE A 101 1.12 5.87 -0.97
C PHE A 101 0.13 6.93 -1.46
N SER A 102 -1.11 6.56 -1.79
CA SER A 102 -2.17 7.50 -2.19
C SER A 102 -2.62 8.46 -1.08
N VAL A 103 -2.32 8.16 0.19
CA VAL A 103 -2.64 9.03 1.35
C VAL A 103 -1.44 9.81 1.87
N PHE A 104 -0.23 9.58 1.36
CA PHE A 104 0.94 10.35 1.75
C PHE A 104 0.85 11.77 1.19
N SER A 105 1.27 12.75 1.98
CA SER A 105 1.27 14.16 1.58
C SER A 105 2.28 14.46 0.47
N ASP A 106 3.35 13.65 0.34
CA ASP A 106 4.37 13.72 -0.71
C ASP A 106 4.81 12.29 -1.08
N PRO A 107 4.07 11.60 -1.96
CA PRO A 107 4.42 10.25 -2.38
C PRO A 107 5.71 10.20 -3.19
N GLN A 108 6.07 11.25 -3.91
CA GLN A 108 7.34 11.32 -4.64
C GLN A 108 8.54 11.24 -3.68
N LYS A 109 8.46 11.91 -2.53
CA LYS A 109 9.50 11.84 -1.50
C LYS A 109 9.53 10.44 -0.85
N ALA A 110 8.36 9.83 -0.63
CA ALA A 110 8.28 8.45 -0.13
C ALA A 110 8.89 7.45 -1.12
N PHE A 111 8.69 7.63 -2.43
CA PHE A 111 9.36 6.80 -3.45
C PHE A 111 10.88 6.97 -3.41
N ARG A 112 11.40 8.20 -3.23
CA ARG A 112 12.85 8.42 -3.09
C ARG A 112 13.43 7.74 -1.84
N GLU A 113 12.73 7.83 -0.72
CA GLU A 113 13.12 7.13 0.52
C GLU A 113 13.08 5.61 0.34
N ALA A 114 12.04 5.08 -0.33
CA ALA A 114 11.97 3.66 -0.69
C ALA A 114 13.18 3.23 -1.53
N GLY A 115 13.55 4.04 -2.53
CA GLY A 115 14.76 3.81 -3.32
C GLY A 115 16.04 3.88 -2.49
N ARG A 116 16.14 4.81 -1.54
CA ARG A 116 17.33 4.98 -0.69
C ARG A 116 17.54 3.77 0.23
N VAL A 117 16.50 3.32 0.91
CA VAL A 117 16.62 2.24 1.91
C VAL A 117 16.75 0.84 1.31
N LEU A 118 16.44 0.66 0.02
CA LEU A 118 16.62 -0.61 -0.67
C LEU A 118 18.06 -0.81 -1.14
N VAL A 119 18.55 -2.03 -1.06
CA VAL A 119 19.82 -2.44 -1.69
C VAL A 119 19.76 -2.30 -3.22
N PRO A 120 20.89 -2.19 -3.95
CA PRO A 120 20.89 -2.36 -5.40
C PRO A 120 20.20 -3.69 -5.77
N GLN A 121 19.37 -3.67 -6.82
CA GLN A 121 18.53 -4.79 -7.23
C GLN A 121 17.42 -5.17 -6.24
N GLY A 122 17.24 -4.45 -5.13
CA GLY A 122 16.13 -4.60 -4.18
C GLY A 122 14.77 -4.36 -4.85
N LYS A 123 13.71 -4.89 -4.27
CA LYS A 123 12.36 -4.88 -4.83
C LYS A 123 11.43 -3.90 -4.12
N LEU A 124 10.70 -3.13 -4.89
CA LEU A 124 9.55 -2.34 -4.45
C LEU A 124 8.28 -3.07 -4.86
N LEU A 125 7.37 -3.29 -3.92
CA LEU A 125 6.07 -3.94 -4.12
C LEU A 125 4.98 -3.05 -3.55
N LEU A 126 4.14 -2.48 -4.41
CA LEU A 126 3.05 -1.59 -4.00
C LEU A 126 1.71 -2.10 -4.49
N SER A 127 0.67 -1.91 -3.69
CA SER A 127 -0.70 -1.95 -4.16
C SER A 127 -1.43 -0.67 -3.72
N ASP A 128 -2.15 -0.03 -4.64
CA ASP A 128 -2.86 1.21 -4.32
C ASP A 128 -3.96 1.53 -5.34
N LEU A 129 -4.73 2.56 -5.03
CA LEU A 129 -5.74 3.11 -5.92
C LEU A 129 -5.09 3.95 -7.02
N TRP A 130 -5.67 3.88 -8.21
CA TRP A 130 -5.26 4.73 -9.33
C TRP A 130 -6.46 5.13 -10.19
N GLN A 131 -6.32 6.17 -11.00
CA GLN A 131 -7.36 6.62 -11.91
C GLN A 131 -7.03 6.31 -13.37
N ARG A 132 -8.06 5.89 -14.10
CA ARG A 132 -8.01 5.67 -15.56
C ARG A 132 -8.10 6.96 -16.38
N GLY A 133 -8.15 8.12 -15.69
CA GLY A 133 -8.27 9.45 -16.28
C GLY A 133 -9.68 10.05 -16.21
N GLY A 134 -9.74 11.37 -16.39
CA GLY A 134 -11.01 12.12 -16.49
C GLY A 134 -11.82 12.23 -15.21
N LEU A 135 -11.18 12.17 -14.03
CA LEU A 135 -11.81 12.57 -12.78
C LEU A 135 -11.77 14.10 -12.63
N PRO A 136 -12.87 14.72 -12.13
CA PRO A 136 -12.89 16.15 -11.90
C PRO A 136 -11.83 16.56 -10.88
N SER A 137 -11.13 17.66 -11.15
CA SER A 137 -10.28 18.31 -10.16
C SER A 137 -11.12 19.01 -9.08
N GLY A 138 -10.67 19.00 -7.82
CA GLY A 138 -11.26 19.81 -6.75
C GLY A 138 -12.25 19.12 -5.84
N LYS A 139 -12.52 17.83 -5.98
CA LYS A 139 -13.28 17.10 -4.96
C LYS A 139 -12.40 16.81 -3.73
N ARG A 140 -13.00 16.99 -2.54
CA ARG A 140 -12.33 16.71 -1.25
C ARG A 140 -12.13 15.21 -1.13
N MET A 141 -10.91 14.76 -1.34
CA MET A 141 -10.52 13.35 -1.23
C MET A 141 -9.41 13.23 -0.17
N VAL A 142 -9.50 12.20 0.66
CA VAL A 142 -8.42 11.85 1.61
C VAL A 142 -7.24 11.22 0.86
N ARG A 143 -7.52 10.62 -0.32
CA ARG A 143 -6.53 9.95 -1.16
C ARG A 143 -6.28 10.72 -2.45
N SER A 144 -5.03 10.76 -2.87
CA SER A 144 -4.65 11.27 -4.20
C SER A 144 -4.75 10.15 -5.21
N LEU A 145 -5.54 10.35 -6.26
CA LEU A 145 -5.67 9.39 -7.35
C LEU A 145 -4.77 9.83 -8.51
N TYR A 146 -3.67 9.14 -8.70
CA TYR A 146 -2.73 9.35 -9.79
C TYR A 146 -3.06 8.45 -10.98
N THR A 147 -2.69 8.88 -12.20
CA THR A 147 -2.76 8.03 -13.38
C THR A 147 -1.65 6.98 -13.36
N ARG A 148 -1.76 5.97 -14.23
CA ARG A 148 -0.72 4.96 -14.41
C ARG A 148 0.64 5.59 -14.72
N GLU A 149 0.65 6.55 -15.64
CA GLU A 149 1.86 7.26 -16.06
C GLU A 149 2.50 7.95 -14.87
N THR A 150 1.73 8.67 -14.06
CA THR A 150 2.24 9.36 -12.87
C THR A 150 2.83 8.39 -11.85
N TRP A 151 2.19 7.23 -11.61
CA TRP A 151 2.74 6.20 -10.72
C TRP A 151 4.08 5.65 -11.22
N LEU A 152 4.16 5.35 -12.53
CA LEU A 152 5.40 4.86 -13.16
C LEU A 152 6.50 5.92 -13.16
N ASP A 153 6.17 7.18 -13.45
CA ASP A 153 7.13 8.29 -13.43
C ASP A 153 7.72 8.50 -12.03
N MET A 154 6.88 8.47 -10.98
CA MET A 154 7.36 8.54 -9.59
C MET A 154 8.35 7.43 -9.27
N ALA A 155 8.06 6.20 -9.69
CA ALA A 155 8.96 5.06 -9.48
C ALA A 155 10.27 5.22 -10.25
N VAL A 156 10.21 5.58 -11.54
CA VAL A 156 11.39 5.79 -12.40
C VAL A 156 12.27 6.91 -11.86
N CYS A 157 11.69 8.05 -11.45
CA CYS A 157 12.41 9.18 -10.85
C CYS A 157 13.09 8.82 -9.51
N ALA A 158 12.60 7.80 -8.82
CA ALA A 158 13.22 7.26 -7.60
C ALA A 158 14.26 6.15 -7.88
N GLY A 159 14.58 5.88 -9.15
CA GLY A 159 15.60 4.92 -9.55
C GLY A 159 15.12 3.48 -9.74
N PHE A 160 13.80 3.27 -9.79
CA PHE A 160 13.26 1.94 -10.08
C PHE A 160 13.22 1.67 -11.59
N ILE A 161 13.62 0.47 -11.97
CA ILE A 161 13.63 -0.04 -13.34
C ILE A 161 12.80 -1.33 -13.41
N GLN A 162 12.56 -1.84 -14.60
CA GLN A 162 11.77 -3.06 -14.82
C GLN A 162 10.45 -3.01 -14.04
N THR A 163 9.74 -1.87 -14.15
CA THR A 163 8.47 -1.68 -13.47
C THR A 163 7.37 -2.49 -14.14
N GLU A 164 6.62 -3.24 -13.34
CA GLU A 164 5.43 -3.98 -13.73
C GLU A 164 4.21 -3.34 -13.08
N PHE A 165 3.18 -3.07 -13.87
CA PHE A 165 1.93 -2.45 -13.41
C PHE A 165 0.76 -3.33 -13.85
N LEU A 166 0.08 -3.93 -12.88
CA LEU A 166 -1.09 -4.78 -13.09
C LEU A 166 -2.35 -4.04 -12.62
N ASP A 167 -3.33 -3.93 -13.50
CA ASP A 167 -4.66 -3.42 -13.15
C ASP A 167 -5.51 -4.58 -12.61
N VAL A 168 -5.85 -4.52 -11.33
CA VAL A 168 -6.65 -5.52 -10.62
C VAL A 168 -7.99 -4.96 -10.16
N ARG A 169 -8.64 -4.22 -11.03
CA ARG A 169 -9.90 -3.51 -10.80
C ARG A 169 -10.98 -4.38 -10.16
N GLU A 170 -11.06 -5.63 -10.55
CA GLU A 170 -12.11 -6.55 -10.08
C GLU A 170 -12.12 -6.67 -8.56
N ALA A 171 -10.94 -6.74 -7.93
CA ALA A 171 -10.79 -6.78 -6.48
C ALA A 171 -11.37 -5.53 -5.78
N LEU A 172 -11.12 -4.35 -6.34
CA LEU A 172 -11.69 -3.10 -5.85
C LEU A 172 -13.21 -3.08 -6.02
N THR A 173 -13.70 -3.49 -7.19
CA THR A 173 -15.13 -3.47 -7.51
C THR A 173 -15.91 -4.38 -6.57
N GLN A 174 -15.45 -5.61 -6.35
CA GLN A 174 -16.07 -6.56 -5.44
C GLN A 174 -16.13 -6.01 -4.02
N MET A 175 -15.01 -5.49 -3.51
CA MET A 175 -14.95 -4.90 -2.17
C MET A 175 -15.88 -3.68 -2.05
N TYR A 176 -15.89 -2.79 -3.04
CA TYR A 176 -16.71 -1.57 -3.01
C TYR A 176 -18.20 -1.86 -3.05
N VAL A 177 -18.62 -2.83 -3.89
CA VAL A 177 -20.02 -3.30 -3.94
C VAL A 177 -20.44 -3.89 -2.59
N GLN A 178 -19.60 -4.72 -1.98
CA GLN A 178 -19.86 -5.27 -0.66
C GLN A 178 -19.96 -4.17 0.41
N MET A 179 -19.05 -3.18 0.39
CA MET A 179 -19.12 -2.02 1.29
C MET A 179 -20.43 -1.23 1.13
N ILE A 180 -20.90 -1.04 -0.10
CA ILE A 180 -22.19 -0.35 -0.33
C ILE A 180 -23.34 -1.16 0.27
N PHE A 181 -23.32 -2.48 0.12
CA PHE A 181 -24.33 -3.36 0.69
C PHE A 181 -24.35 -3.28 2.22
N ASP A 182 -23.19 -3.29 2.86
CA ASP A 182 -23.07 -3.36 4.32
C ASP A 182 -23.19 -1.98 5.01
N LEU A 183 -22.69 -0.91 4.38
CA LEU A 183 -22.54 0.43 4.98
C LEU A 183 -23.37 1.52 4.29
N GLY A 184 -24.01 1.20 3.19
CA GLY A 184 -24.60 2.19 2.29
C GLY A 184 -23.55 2.97 1.49
N LEU A 185 -24.00 3.75 0.49
CA LEU A 185 -23.10 4.48 -0.40
C LEU A 185 -22.18 5.47 0.34
N GLU A 186 -22.76 6.27 1.26
CA GLU A 186 -21.98 7.24 2.04
C GLU A 186 -20.96 6.56 2.97
N GLY A 187 -21.31 5.43 3.57
CA GLY A 187 -20.42 4.64 4.39
C GLY A 187 -19.24 4.09 3.59
N ALA A 188 -19.52 3.53 2.42
CA ALA A 188 -18.49 3.04 1.50
C ALA A 188 -17.56 4.17 1.02
N GLN A 189 -18.10 5.33 0.67
CA GLN A 189 -17.30 6.50 0.27
C GLN A 189 -16.38 6.99 1.39
N ARG A 190 -16.89 7.07 2.63
CA ARG A 190 -16.06 7.43 3.79
C ARG A 190 -14.93 6.42 4.03
N GLN A 191 -15.25 5.14 3.94
CA GLN A 191 -14.30 4.06 4.19
C GLN A 191 -13.15 4.04 3.16
N ILE A 192 -13.48 4.22 1.88
CA ILE A 192 -12.47 4.26 0.81
C ILE A 192 -11.70 5.60 0.76
N GLY A 193 -12.22 6.63 1.43
CA GLY A 193 -11.65 7.99 1.42
C GLY A 193 -11.86 8.74 0.11
N LEU A 194 -12.89 8.39 -0.65
CA LEU A 194 -13.22 8.99 -1.95
C LEU A 194 -14.69 9.42 -1.97
N CYS A 195 -14.95 10.73 -2.08
CA CYS A 195 -16.30 11.27 -2.26
C CYS A 195 -16.64 11.38 -3.75
N LEU A 196 -16.78 10.24 -4.41
CA LEU A 196 -17.07 10.13 -5.84
C LEU A 196 -18.48 9.57 -6.08
N GLN A 197 -19.14 10.06 -7.14
CA GLN A 197 -20.40 9.45 -7.60
C GLN A 197 -20.14 8.05 -8.17
N PRO A 198 -21.12 7.15 -8.22
CA PRO A 198 -20.95 5.80 -8.77
C PRO A 198 -20.33 5.79 -10.18
N GLU A 199 -20.72 6.74 -11.04
CA GLU A 199 -20.17 6.86 -12.39
C GLU A 199 -18.68 7.26 -12.39
N GLU A 200 -18.26 8.08 -11.42
CA GLU A 200 -16.87 8.48 -11.24
C GLU A 200 -16.04 7.34 -10.67
N MET A 201 -16.61 6.52 -9.78
CA MET A 201 -15.96 5.31 -9.26
C MET A 201 -15.61 4.30 -10.37
N LYS A 202 -16.31 4.31 -11.50
CA LYS A 202 -15.95 3.50 -12.69
C LYS A 202 -14.58 3.88 -13.26
N LYS A 203 -14.08 5.07 -12.97
CA LYS A 203 -12.76 5.58 -13.40
C LYS A 203 -11.65 5.28 -12.39
N VAL A 204 -12.00 4.78 -11.21
CA VAL A 204 -11.05 4.35 -10.18
C VAL A 204 -10.77 2.86 -10.34
N SER A 205 -9.53 2.49 -10.16
CA SER A 205 -9.09 1.10 -10.18
C SER A 205 -8.09 0.83 -9.07
N TYR A 206 -7.67 -0.41 -8.96
CA TYR A 206 -6.65 -0.87 -8.03
C TYR A 206 -5.50 -1.49 -8.80
N MET A 207 -4.28 -1.25 -8.34
CA MET A 207 -3.08 -1.75 -9.01
C MET A 207 -2.21 -2.58 -8.10
N LEU A 208 -1.43 -3.45 -8.73
CA LEU A 208 -0.17 -3.95 -8.19
C LEU A 208 0.96 -3.35 -9.01
N LEU A 209 1.94 -2.75 -8.34
CA LEU A 209 3.14 -2.18 -8.93
C LEU A 209 4.36 -2.88 -8.32
N ALA A 210 5.17 -3.47 -9.15
CA ALA A 210 6.48 -3.96 -8.77
C ALA A 210 7.57 -3.18 -9.50
N GLY A 211 8.69 -2.94 -8.83
CA GLY A 211 9.85 -2.29 -9.41
C GLY A 211 11.15 -2.83 -8.81
N LYS A 212 12.24 -2.75 -9.57
CA LYS A 212 13.56 -3.16 -9.15
C LYS A 212 14.44 -1.93 -9.04
N LYS A 213 15.13 -1.73 -7.92
CA LYS A 213 16.11 -0.64 -7.77
C LYS A 213 17.28 -0.86 -8.74
N ARG A 214 17.68 0.21 -9.42
CA ARG A 214 18.88 0.23 -10.26
C ARG A 214 20.14 -0.12 -9.49
#